data_6841b95b2daf11939a2015c18c462df6
#
_entry.id   6841b95b2daf11939a2015c18c462df6
#
_cell.length_a   1.000
_cell.length_b   1.000
_cell.length_c   1.000
_cell.angle_alpha   90.00
_cell.angle_beta   90.00
_cell.angle_gamma   90.00
#
_symmetry.space_group_name_H-M   'P 1'
#
loop_
_entity.id
_entity.type
_entity.pdbx_description
1 polymer ?
#
loop_
_entity_poly.entity_id
_entity_poly.type
_entity_poly.pdbx_seq_one_letter_code
_entity_poly.pdbx_strand_id
1 'polypeptide(L)'
;RKLLKVYKMIYKFSETDEELKQILQLQAQNHKDSVDEDTKAKQGFVTVKHSFSEIKALNNIEKHTILKVDNQVEAYVLAMTKKSKNLIPILEPMFKIFDEIFYKNKKISDYNYMVCGQVCVGEKVRGKGVFDEIYQFYRENLEKDYDFCITEIAVNNTRSIRAHERIGFKTIHRYTDVFGIDWLVVLWDWR
;
A
#
# COMPACT_ATOMS: atom_id res chain seq x y z
N ARG A 1 13.44 8.54 -38.00
CA ARG A 1 13.90 8.15 -36.65
C ARG A 1 12.85 8.62 -35.64
N LYS A 2 12.04 7.71 -35.08
CA LYS A 2 11.20 7.99 -33.91
C LYS A 2 12.16 8.25 -32.73
N LEU A 3 12.19 9.48 -32.24
CA LEU A 3 12.82 9.79 -30.96
C LEU A 3 12.09 8.96 -29.88
N LEU A 4 12.78 8.00 -29.29
CA LEU A 4 12.31 7.31 -28.09
C LEU A 4 12.19 8.36 -27.01
N LYS A 5 10.96 8.69 -26.60
CA LYS A 5 10.72 9.60 -25.50
C LYS A 5 11.20 8.90 -24.22
N VAL A 6 12.32 9.32 -23.69
CA VAL A 6 12.82 8.81 -22.41
C VAL A 6 11.95 9.44 -21.32
N TYR A 7 11.06 8.65 -20.77
CA TYR A 7 10.24 9.07 -19.62
C TYR A 7 11.10 9.10 -18.36
N LYS A 8 11.08 10.21 -17.66
CA LYS A 8 11.79 10.35 -16.39
C LYS A 8 10.95 9.72 -15.28
N MET A 9 11.40 8.59 -14.76
CA MET A 9 10.79 7.89 -13.60
C MET A 9 11.53 8.30 -12.33
N ILE A 10 10.80 8.78 -11.32
CA ILE A 10 11.36 9.22 -10.05
C ILE A 10 10.55 8.63 -8.90
N TYR A 11 11.21 7.82 -8.05
CA TYR A 11 10.68 7.41 -6.76
C TYR A 11 11.01 8.48 -5.72
N LYS A 12 10.01 8.89 -4.96
CA LYS A 12 10.16 9.93 -3.93
C LYS A 12 9.07 9.84 -2.88
N PHE A 13 9.18 10.58 -1.80
CA PHE A 13 8.08 10.84 -0.89
C PHE A 13 7.16 11.93 -1.45
N SER A 14 5.85 11.80 -1.15
CA SER A 14 4.86 12.83 -1.49
C SER A 14 5.07 14.07 -0.61
N GLU A 15 5.06 15.25 -1.23
CA GLU A 15 5.36 16.52 -0.57
C GLU A 15 4.28 17.58 -0.79
N THR A 16 3.57 17.52 -1.92
CA THR A 16 2.63 18.56 -2.33
C THR A 16 1.19 18.10 -2.34
N ASP A 17 0.25 19.02 -2.15
CA ASP A 17 -1.17 18.73 -2.26
C ASP A 17 -1.57 18.23 -3.65
N GLU A 18 -0.86 18.67 -4.70
CA GLU A 18 -1.07 18.17 -6.05
C GLU A 18 -0.70 16.68 -6.17
N GLU A 19 0.41 16.26 -5.59
CA GLU A 19 0.80 14.85 -5.55
C GLU A 19 -0.23 13.99 -4.79
N LEU A 20 -0.78 14.50 -3.68
CA LEU A 20 -1.85 13.82 -2.94
C LEU A 20 -3.14 13.69 -3.76
N LYS A 21 -3.52 14.73 -4.51
CA LYS A 21 -4.66 14.68 -5.43
C LYS A 21 -4.44 13.65 -6.55
N GLN A 22 -3.23 13.57 -7.08
CA GLN A 22 -2.87 12.60 -8.10
C GLN A 22 -2.91 11.15 -7.57
N ILE A 23 -2.51 10.92 -6.30
CA ILE A 23 -2.72 9.63 -5.61
C ILE A 23 -4.21 9.26 -5.66
N LEU A 24 -5.11 10.19 -5.29
CA LEU A 24 -6.55 9.92 -5.28
C LEU A 24 -7.13 9.68 -6.67
N GLN A 25 -6.63 10.35 -7.69
CA GLN A 25 -7.02 10.09 -9.09
C GLN A 25 -6.64 8.67 -9.51
N LEU A 26 -5.42 8.25 -9.21
CA LEU A 26 -4.95 6.90 -9.52
C LEU A 26 -5.73 5.84 -8.72
N GLN A 27 -6.04 6.12 -7.45
CA GLN A 27 -6.88 5.27 -6.61
C GLN A 27 -8.26 5.05 -7.24
N ALA A 28 -8.91 6.13 -7.68
CA ALA A 28 -10.23 6.05 -8.30
C ALA A 28 -10.25 5.19 -9.57
N GLN A 29 -9.21 5.28 -10.40
CA GLN A 29 -9.06 4.49 -11.63
C GLN A 29 -8.90 3.00 -11.35
N ASN A 30 -8.34 2.61 -10.20
CA ASN A 30 -8.02 1.23 -9.84
C ASN A 30 -8.91 0.66 -8.72
N HIS A 31 -9.93 1.40 -8.31
CA HIS A 31 -10.87 0.93 -7.30
C HIS A 31 -11.70 -0.24 -7.82
N LYS A 32 -12.01 -1.20 -6.93
CA LYS A 32 -12.78 -2.41 -7.25
C LYS A 32 -14.09 -2.16 -8.01
N ASP A 33 -14.74 -1.01 -7.79
CA ASP A 33 -15.98 -0.62 -8.47
C ASP A 33 -15.74 0.04 -9.84
N SER A 34 -14.49 0.40 -10.15
CA SER A 34 -14.10 1.08 -11.39
C SER A 34 -13.46 0.14 -12.41
N VAL A 35 -13.16 -1.10 -12.05
CA VAL A 35 -12.52 -2.10 -12.92
C VAL A 35 -13.41 -3.32 -13.08
N ASP A 36 -13.41 -3.90 -14.30
CA ASP A 36 -14.15 -5.12 -14.60
C ASP A 36 -13.52 -6.37 -13.95
N GLU A 37 -14.26 -7.48 -13.91
CA GLU A 37 -13.84 -8.71 -13.24
C GLU A 37 -12.58 -9.33 -13.88
N ASP A 38 -12.40 -9.23 -15.21
CA ASP A 38 -11.21 -9.73 -15.91
C ASP A 38 -9.96 -8.91 -15.51
N THR A 39 -10.09 -7.60 -15.41
CA THR A 39 -9.04 -6.70 -14.94
C THR A 39 -8.71 -6.95 -13.46
N LYS A 40 -9.71 -7.15 -12.59
CA LYS A 40 -9.49 -7.52 -11.18
C LYS A 40 -8.66 -8.78 -11.05
N ALA A 41 -9.01 -9.84 -11.81
CA ALA A 41 -8.30 -11.11 -11.76
C ALA A 41 -6.84 -11.01 -12.26
N LYS A 42 -6.58 -10.20 -13.29
CA LYS A 42 -5.27 -10.08 -13.92
C LYS A 42 -4.36 -9.03 -13.28
N GLN A 43 -4.93 -7.93 -12.79
CA GLN A 43 -4.18 -6.75 -12.37
C GLN A 43 -4.30 -6.44 -10.88
N GLY A 44 -5.27 -7.05 -10.18
CA GLY A 44 -5.64 -6.69 -8.83
C GLY A 44 -6.47 -5.38 -8.78
N PHE A 45 -6.79 -4.94 -7.59
CA PHE A 45 -7.64 -3.77 -7.34
C PHE A 45 -7.40 -3.22 -5.94
N VAL A 46 -7.85 -1.98 -5.71
CA VAL A 46 -7.90 -1.36 -4.37
C VAL A 46 -9.33 -1.33 -3.85
N THR A 47 -9.53 -1.43 -2.54
CA THR A 47 -10.84 -1.59 -1.91
C THR A 47 -11.31 -0.35 -1.14
N VAL A 48 -10.40 0.45 -0.64
CA VAL A 48 -10.71 1.64 0.18
C VAL A 48 -10.56 2.90 -0.65
N LYS A 49 -11.57 3.79 -0.55
CA LYS A 49 -11.51 5.16 -1.06
C LYS A 49 -11.17 6.09 0.09
N HIS A 50 -10.11 6.87 -0.05
CA HIS A 50 -9.74 7.89 0.91
C HIS A 50 -10.21 9.27 0.45
N SER A 51 -10.57 10.13 1.41
CA SER A 51 -10.76 11.56 1.13
C SER A 51 -9.40 12.27 1.08
N PHE A 52 -9.40 13.48 0.52
CA PHE A 52 -8.18 14.31 0.50
C PHE A 52 -7.70 14.64 1.92
N SER A 53 -8.62 14.94 2.84
CA SER A 53 -8.27 15.23 4.23
C SER A 53 -7.64 14.04 4.94
N GLU A 54 -8.11 12.81 4.69
CA GLU A 54 -7.53 11.59 5.23
C GLU A 54 -6.12 11.35 4.68
N ILE A 55 -5.93 11.40 3.38
CA ILE A 55 -4.61 11.22 2.75
C ILE A 55 -3.62 12.27 3.25
N LYS A 56 -4.06 13.52 3.39
CA LYS A 56 -3.22 14.60 3.90
C LYS A 56 -2.87 14.42 5.38
N ALA A 57 -3.83 14.02 6.21
CA ALA A 57 -3.59 13.74 7.61
C ALA A 57 -2.58 12.60 7.80
N LEU A 58 -2.71 11.52 7.04
CA LEU A 58 -1.74 10.42 7.03
C LEU A 58 -0.35 10.90 6.59
N ASN A 59 -0.28 11.66 5.51
CA ASN A 59 0.97 12.19 4.97
C ASN A 59 1.70 13.14 5.92
N ASN A 60 0.98 13.82 6.79
CA ASN A 60 1.56 14.69 7.83
C ASN A 60 2.21 13.88 8.97
N ILE A 61 1.80 12.64 9.18
CA ILE A 61 2.40 11.74 10.18
C ILE A 61 3.61 11.03 9.59
N GLU A 62 3.43 10.40 8.43
CA GLU A 62 4.48 9.73 7.68
C GLU A 62 4.23 9.90 6.18
N LYS A 63 5.24 10.30 5.44
CA LYS A 63 5.12 10.59 4.00
C LYS A 63 4.79 9.34 3.20
N HIS A 64 3.84 9.44 2.26
CA HIS A 64 3.58 8.39 1.29
C HIS A 64 4.74 8.29 0.30
N THR A 65 4.97 7.09 -0.21
CA THR A 65 5.91 6.86 -1.31
C THR A 65 5.17 6.90 -2.64
N ILE A 66 5.74 7.59 -3.61
CA ILE A 66 5.18 7.72 -4.96
C ILE A 66 6.23 7.45 -6.04
N LEU A 67 5.76 6.96 -7.18
CA LEU A 67 6.49 7.02 -8.44
C LEU A 67 5.88 8.11 -9.31
N LYS A 68 6.68 9.05 -9.78
CA LYS A 68 6.30 10.04 -10.79
C LYS A 68 6.92 9.70 -12.15
N VAL A 69 6.10 9.82 -13.17
CA VAL A 69 6.52 9.76 -14.57
C VAL A 69 6.08 11.06 -15.23
N ASP A 70 7.03 11.85 -15.74
CA ASP A 70 6.76 13.15 -16.35
C ASP A 70 5.83 14.05 -15.49
N ASN A 71 6.12 14.17 -14.20
CA ASN A 71 5.35 14.92 -13.20
C ASN A 71 3.97 14.35 -12.80
N GLN A 72 3.55 13.20 -13.33
CA GLN A 72 2.32 12.54 -12.95
C GLN A 72 2.60 11.35 -12.00
N VAL A 73 1.83 11.21 -10.92
CA VAL A 73 1.90 10.04 -10.05
C VAL A 73 1.30 8.83 -10.77
N GLU A 74 2.11 7.79 -10.95
CA GLU A 74 1.73 6.55 -11.64
C GLU A 74 1.82 5.31 -10.73
N ALA A 75 2.33 5.44 -9.53
CA ALA A 75 2.25 4.42 -8.48
C ALA A 75 2.39 5.06 -7.10
N TYR A 76 1.87 4.39 -6.07
CA TYR A 76 2.02 4.83 -4.68
C TYR A 76 1.98 3.68 -3.68
N VAL A 77 2.59 3.91 -2.51
CA VAL A 77 2.42 3.14 -1.29
C VAL A 77 2.03 4.11 -0.17
N LEU A 78 0.84 3.93 0.40
CA LEU A 78 0.37 4.75 1.52
C LEU A 78 1.05 4.32 2.81
N ALA A 79 1.67 5.26 3.50
CA ALA A 79 2.25 5.04 4.81
C ALA A 79 1.22 5.27 5.92
N MET A 80 1.08 4.30 6.82
CA MET A 80 0.29 4.42 8.04
C MET A 80 1.10 3.92 9.23
N THR A 81 0.98 4.57 10.38
CA THR A 81 1.64 4.18 11.62
C THR A 81 0.62 3.97 12.72
N LYS A 82 1.04 3.48 13.89
CA LYS A 82 0.17 3.42 15.07
C LYS A 82 -0.48 4.77 15.42
N LYS A 83 0.17 5.88 15.11
CA LYS A 83 -0.36 7.24 15.33
C LYS A 83 -1.58 7.57 14.48
N SER A 84 -1.79 6.83 13.38
CA SER A 84 -2.92 7.04 12.46
C SER A 84 -4.13 6.16 12.75
N LYS A 85 -4.12 5.33 13.79
CA LYS A 85 -5.20 4.37 14.11
C LYS A 85 -6.61 4.98 14.09
N ASN A 86 -6.76 6.18 14.58
CA ASN A 86 -8.05 6.83 14.77
C ASN A 86 -8.38 7.84 13.66
N LEU A 87 -7.55 7.97 12.62
CA LEU A 87 -7.76 8.94 11.55
C LEU A 87 -8.74 8.48 10.48
N ILE A 88 -8.84 7.17 10.27
CA ILE A 88 -9.71 6.56 9.27
C ILE A 88 -10.56 5.49 9.96
N PRO A 89 -11.80 5.78 10.34
CA PRO A 89 -12.63 4.90 11.15
C PRO A 89 -12.82 3.51 10.57
N ILE A 90 -12.94 3.38 9.24
CA ILE A 90 -13.12 2.09 8.57
C ILE A 90 -11.91 1.16 8.75
N LEU A 91 -10.73 1.69 9.04
CA LEU A 91 -9.49 0.91 9.24
C LEU A 91 -9.18 0.62 10.71
N GLU A 92 -9.94 1.19 11.65
CA GLU A 92 -9.74 0.94 13.09
C GLU A 92 -9.83 -0.56 13.46
N PRO A 93 -10.79 -1.35 12.93
CA PRO A 93 -10.84 -2.79 13.20
C PRO A 93 -9.59 -3.55 12.75
N MET A 94 -8.99 -3.17 11.63
CA MET A 94 -7.73 -3.74 11.13
C MET A 94 -6.60 -3.53 12.14
N PHE A 95 -6.43 -2.32 12.65
CA PHE A 95 -5.40 -2.04 13.67
C PHE A 95 -5.62 -2.83 14.96
N LYS A 96 -6.87 -2.99 15.40
CA LYS A 96 -7.20 -3.81 16.58
C LYS A 96 -6.79 -5.27 16.38
N ILE A 97 -7.01 -5.82 15.18
CA ILE A 97 -6.60 -7.19 14.85
C ILE A 97 -5.07 -7.28 14.83
N PHE A 98 -4.37 -6.37 14.16
CA PHE A 98 -2.91 -6.36 14.12
C PHE A 98 -2.31 -6.36 15.53
N ASP A 99 -2.81 -5.54 16.42
CA ASP A 99 -2.27 -5.40 17.77
C ASP A 99 -2.39 -6.67 18.63
N GLU A 100 -3.35 -7.55 18.34
CA GLU A 100 -3.54 -8.81 19.07
C GLU A 100 -2.76 -10.00 18.49
N ILE A 101 -2.21 -9.88 17.29
CA ILE A 101 -1.42 -10.94 16.65
C ILE A 101 -0.07 -11.06 17.35
N PHE A 102 0.35 -12.30 17.64
CA PHE A 102 1.70 -12.61 18.09
C PHE A 102 2.63 -12.87 16.91
N TYR A 103 3.80 -12.23 16.94
CA TYR A 103 4.88 -12.43 15.99
C TYR A 103 6.21 -12.53 16.73
N LYS A 104 6.99 -13.59 16.50
CA LYS A 104 8.26 -13.84 17.22
C LYS A 104 8.16 -13.65 18.76
N ASN A 105 7.13 -14.25 19.37
CA ASN A 105 6.87 -14.23 20.82
C ASN A 105 6.49 -12.87 21.45
N LYS A 106 6.16 -11.87 20.63
CA LYS A 106 5.61 -10.57 21.08
C LYS A 106 4.33 -10.26 20.34
N LYS A 107 3.46 -9.46 20.96
CA LYS A 107 2.33 -8.87 20.23
C LYS A 107 2.84 -7.86 19.20
N ILE A 108 2.15 -7.76 18.07
CA ILE A 108 2.44 -6.72 17.04
C ILE A 108 2.42 -5.31 17.67
N SER A 109 1.54 -5.07 18.63
CA SER A 109 1.47 -3.81 19.39
C SER A 109 2.77 -3.41 20.09
N ASP A 110 3.63 -4.38 20.41
CA ASP A 110 4.93 -4.16 21.10
C ASP A 110 6.07 -3.81 20.13
N TYR A 111 5.80 -3.83 18.83
CA TYR A 111 6.75 -3.44 17.80
C TYR A 111 6.50 -2.01 17.32
N ASN A 112 7.53 -1.41 16.75
CA ASN A 112 7.39 -0.20 15.95
C ASN A 112 7.20 -0.59 14.49
N TYR A 113 5.96 -0.68 14.05
CA TYR A 113 5.64 -1.18 12.73
C TYR A 113 5.08 -0.12 11.78
N MET A 114 5.35 -0.31 10.51
CA MET A 114 4.76 0.43 9.40
C MET A 114 3.64 -0.38 8.78
N VAL A 115 2.52 0.26 8.50
CA VAL A 115 1.45 -0.32 7.69
C VAL A 115 1.55 0.21 6.27
N CYS A 116 1.57 -0.68 5.28
CA CYS A 116 1.18 -0.31 3.94
C CYS A 116 -0.35 -0.18 3.92
N GLY A 117 -0.83 1.05 3.98
CA GLY A 117 -2.27 1.31 3.97
C GLY A 117 -2.94 0.96 2.66
N GLN A 118 -2.25 1.14 1.56
CA GLN A 118 -2.64 0.75 0.22
C GLN A 118 -1.45 0.86 -0.73
N VAL A 119 -1.34 -0.04 -1.68
CA VAL A 119 -0.39 0.02 -2.80
C VAL A 119 -1.15 -0.02 -4.11
N CYS A 120 -0.77 0.82 -5.05
CA CYS A 120 -1.35 0.85 -6.38
C CYS A 120 -0.28 1.13 -7.43
N VAL A 121 -0.28 0.35 -8.51
CA VAL A 121 0.56 0.54 -9.68
C VAL A 121 -0.34 0.81 -10.88
N GLY A 122 -0.23 2.00 -11.46
CA GLY A 122 -1.05 2.44 -12.58
C GLY A 122 -0.75 1.66 -13.87
N GLU A 123 -1.74 1.61 -14.75
CA GLU A 123 -1.69 0.83 -15.98
C GLU A 123 -0.46 1.14 -16.86
N LYS A 124 -0.08 2.41 -16.96
CA LYS A 124 1.05 2.86 -17.79
C LYS A 124 2.41 2.29 -17.38
N VAL A 125 2.55 1.88 -16.13
CA VAL A 125 3.81 1.40 -15.55
C VAL A 125 3.76 -0.06 -15.10
N ARG A 126 2.64 -0.74 -15.29
CA ARG A 126 2.53 -2.18 -15.00
C ARG A 126 3.45 -3.02 -15.86
N GLY A 127 3.90 -4.16 -15.30
CA GLY A 127 4.80 -5.08 -16.00
C GLY A 127 6.24 -4.58 -16.19
N LYS A 128 6.61 -3.47 -15.51
CA LYS A 128 7.94 -2.84 -15.59
C LYS A 128 8.75 -2.94 -14.30
N GLY A 129 8.36 -3.83 -13.38
CA GLY A 129 9.06 -3.99 -12.09
C GLY A 129 8.72 -2.94 -11.03
N VAL A 130 7.82 -2.02 -11.32
CA VAL A 130 7.50 -0.87 -10.44
C VAL A 130 7.00 -1.28 -9.06
N PHE A 131 6.22 -2.37 -8.95
CA PHE A 131 5.75 -2.85 -7.66
C PHE A 131 6.91 -3.21 -6.73
N ASP A 132 7.91 -3.92 -7.24
CA ASP A 132 9.08 -4.34 -6.48
C ASP A 132 9.96 -3.12 -6.13
N GLU A 133 10.19 -2.23 -7.09
CA GLU A 133 11.03 -1.04 -6.93
C GLU A 133 10.43 -0.02 -5.95
N ILE A 134 9.11 0.23 -5.99
CA ILE A 134 8.47 1.17 -5.07
C ILE A 134 8.47 0.66 -3.63
N TYR A 135 8.28 -0.66 -3.43
CA TYR A 135 8.40 -1.26 -2.11
C TYR A 135 9.85 -1.29 -1.62
N GLN A 136 10.81 -1.49 -2.52
CA GLN A 136 12.23 -1.39 -2.16
C GLN A 136 12.59 0.02 -1.68
N PHE A 137 12.17 1.06 -2.42
CA PHE A 137 12.36 2.44 -1.99
C PHE A 137 11.68 2.71 -0.63
N TYR A 138 10.45 2.21 -0.43
CA TYR A 138 9.72 2.32 0.81
C TYR A 138 10.50 1.72 1.98
N ARG A 139 11.00 0.49 1.83
CA ARG A 139 11.81 -0.18 2.82
C ARG A 139 13.11 0.57 3.13
N GLU A 140 13.91 0.88 2.13
CA GLU A 140 15.24 1.52 2.29
C GLU A 140 15.18 2.82 3.09
N ASN A 141 14.06 3.53 2.99
CA ASN A 141 13.87 4.81 3.68
C ASN A 141 13.21 4.67 5.06
N LEU A 142 12.58 3.55 5.38
CA LEU A 142 11.79 3.37 6.61
C LEU A 142 12.35 2.27 7.54
N GLU A 143 13.15 1.33 7.07
CA GLU A 143 13.64 0.20 7.87
C GLU A 143 14.53 0.58 9.06
N LYS A 144 15.05 1.81 9.08
CA LYS A 144 15.81 2.31 10.23
C LYS A 144 14.93 2.64 11.42
N ASP A 145 13.69 3.07 11.15
CA ASP A 145 12.75 3.54 12.15
C ASP A 145 11.69 2.50 12.51
N TYR A 146 11.48 1.49 11.66
CA TYR A 146 10.42 0.48 11.81
C TYR A 146 10.97 -0.94 11.72
N ASP A 147 10.36 -1.85 12.50
CA ASP A 147 10.81 -3.25 12.58
C ASP A 147 10.35 -4.07 11.36
N PHE A 148 9.17 -3.78 10.85
CA PHE A 148 8.58 -4.47 9.69
C PHE A 148 7.46 -3.65 9.06
N CYS A 149 7.09 -4.06 7.84
CA CYS A 149 5.86 -3.61 7.19
C CYS A 149 4.78 -4.69 7.30
N ILE A 150 3.56 -4.29 7.64
CA ILE A 150 2.39 -5.15 7.73
C ILE A 150 1.27 -4.59 6.88
N THR A 151 0.47 -5.44 6.27
CA THR A 151 -0.75 -5.07 5.55
C THR A 151 -1.74 -6.22 5.56
N GLU A 152 -2.95 -5.96 5.06
CA GLU A 152 -3.94 -7.01 4.82
C GLU A 152 -4.37 -7.03 3.35
N ILE A 153 -4.65 -8.21 2.84
CA ILE A 153 -5.05 -8.44 1.45
C ILE A 153 -6.27 -9.34 1.45
N ALA A 154 -7.31 -8.93 0.72
CA ALA A 154 -8.49 -9.78 0.53
C ALA A 154 -8.08 -11.09 -0.15
N VAL A 155 -8.55 -12.23 0.36
CA VAL A 155 -8.19 -13.58 -0.10
C VAL A 155 -8.45 -13.77 -1.60
N ASN A 156 -9.45 -13.11 -2.15
CA ASN A 156 -9.78 -13.17 -3.57
C ASN A 156 -8.87 -12.28 -4.44
N ASN A 157 -8.03 -11.42 -3.85
CA ASN A 157 -7.05 -10.60 -4.58
C ASN A 157 -5.73 -11.37 -4.76
N THR A 158 -5.80 -12.49 -5.47
CA THR A 158 -4.67 -13.43 -5.66
C THR A 158 -3.46 -12.79 -6.33
N ARG A 159 -3.69 -11.82 -7.22
CA ARG A 159 -2.61 -11.05 -7.88
C ARG A 159 -1.80 -10.27 -6.85
N SER A 160 -2.47 -9.57 -5.95
CA SER A 160 -1.82 -8.80 -4.88
C SER A 160 -1.07 -9.73 -3.92
N ILE A 161 -1.69 -10.84 -3.51
CA ILE A 161 -1.05 -11.84 -2.64
C ILE A 161 0.28 -12.31 -3.23
N ARG A 162 0.29 -12.76 -4.48
CA ARG A 162 1.50 -13.25 -5.17
C ARG A 162 2.57 -12.16 -5.31
N ALA A 163 2.17 -10.92 -5.59
CA ALA A 163 3.10 -9.82 -5.71
C ALA A 163 3.78 -9.49 -4.37
N HIS A 164 3.04 -9.50 -3.26
CA HIS A 164 3.59 -9.29 -1.93
C HIS A 164 4.49 -10.45 -1.48
N GLU A 165 4.07 -11.70 -1.70
CA GLU A 165 4.90 -12.88 -1.41
C GLU A 165 6.24 -12.84 -2.13
N ARG A 166 6.25 -12.43 -3.41
CA ARG A 166 7.47 -12.33 -4.23
C ARG A 166 8.51 -11.39 -3.62
N ILE A 167 8.11 -10.29 -2.99
CA ILE A 167 9.04 -9.33 -2.38
C ILE A 167 9.40 -9.64 -0.94
N GLY A 168 8.78 -10.68 -0.34
CA GLY A 168 9.16 -11.18 0.97
C GLY A 168 8.09 -11.09 2.06
N PHE A 169 6.89 -10.61 1.76
CA PHE A 169 5.77 -10.71 2.73
C PHE A 169 5.39 -12.16 2.98
N LYS A 170 5.06 -12.47 4.22
CA LYS A 170 4.59 -13.79 4.66
C LYS A 170 3.26 -13.64 5.36
N THR A 171 2.33 -14.54 5.08
CA THR A 171 1.06 -14.62 5.80
C THR A 171 1.32 -15.02 7.25
N ILE A 172 0.83 -14.22 8.19
CA ILE A 172 0.95 -14.45 9.64
C ILE A 172 -0.40 -14.68 10.32
N HIS A 173 -1.51 -14.28 9.69
CA HIS A 173 -2.85 -14.41 10.24
C HIS A 173 -3.91 -14.39 9.13
N ARG A 174 -5.08 -14.95 9.40
CA ARG A 174 -6.27 -14.88 8.55
C ARG A 174 -7.48 -14.62 9.43
N TYR A 175 -8.38 -13.78 8.96
CA TYR A 175 -9.65 -13.52 9.63
C TYR A 175 -10.74 -13.13 8.63
N THR A 176 -12.00 -13.22 9.09
CA THR A 176 -13.15 -12.72 8.35
C THR A 176 -13.68 -11.49 9.05
N ASP A 177 -13.88 -10.40 8.31
CA ASP A 177 -14.42 -9.16 8.87
C ASP A 177 -15.94 -9.22 9.10
N VAL A 178 -16.49 -8.14 9.64
CA VAL A 178 -17.93 -8.04 9.95
C VAL A 178 -18.82 -8.01 8.69
N PHE A 179 -18.23 -7.80 7.52
CA PHE A 179 -18.90 -7.81 6.22
C PHE A 179 -18.80 -9.18 5.52
N GLY A 180 -18.16 -10.17 6.15
CA GLY A 180 -17.95 -11.50 5.58
C GLY A 180 -16.81 -11.60 4.59
N ILE A 181 -15.91 -10.60 4.55
CA ILE A 181 -14.73 -10.61 3.68
C ILE A 181 -13.58 -11.30 4.42
N ASP A 182 -12.97 -12.30 3.75
CA ASP A 182 -11.77 -12.98 4.24
C ASP A 182 -10.51 -12.20 3.91
N TRP A 183 -9.68 -11.96 4.92
CA TRP A 183 -8.42 -11.22 4.83
C TRP A 183 -7.22 -12.08 5.22
N LEU A 184 -6.13 -11.94 4.49
CA LEU A 184 -4.80 -12.38 4.91
C LEU A 184 -4.05 -11.19 5.49
N VAL A 185 -3.51 -11.34 6.69
CA VAL A 185 -2.55 -10.41 7.26
C VAL A 185 -1.16 -10.89 6.87
N VAL A 186 -0.43 -10.04 6.18
CA VAL A 186 0.91 -10.34 5.66
C VAL A 186 1.93 -9.37 6.23
N LEU A 187 3.13 -9.88 6.55
CA LEU A 187 4.19 -9.13 7.20
C LEU A 187 5.51 -9.32 6.44
N TRP A 188 6.22 -8.22 6.21
CA TRP A 188 7.55 -8.20 5.63
C TRP A 188 8.55 -7.72 6.69
N ASP A 189 9.29 -8.66 7.24
CA ASP A 189 10.27 -8.43 8.29
C ASP A 189 11.52 -7.72 7.72
N TRP A 190 11.90 -6.64 8.37
CA TRP A 190 13.05 -5.82 7.96
C TRP A 190 14.27 -5.98 8.87
N ARG A 191 14.19 -6.88 9.89
CA ARG A 191 15.26 -7.17 10.86
C ARG A 191 15.93 -8.52 10.63
#